data_d43a9978aee4dde002458dcc9bc03b50
#
_entry.id   d43a9978aee4dde002458dcc9bc03b50
#
_cell.length_a   1.000
_cell.length_b   1.000
_cell.length_c   1.000
_cell.angle_alpha   90.00
_cell.angle_beta   90.00
_cell.angle_gamma   90.00
#
_symmetry.space_group_name_H-M   'P 1'
#
loop_
_entity.id
_entity.type
_entity.pdbx_description
1 polymer ?
#
loop_
_entity_poly.entity_id
_entity_poly.type
_entity_poly.pdbx_seq_one_letter_code
_entity_poly.pdbx_strand_id
1 'polypeptide(L)'
;VLFRSEIVVEFGDDTFEETLSTKLPIEEGTSIKNIEIDQLNMVKLWDIENPKLYEIKVKLLKGSEVIDEYKDTFGFREAEFRSDGFYLNGRRVKLVGLNRHQAYPYVGYAMPQRVQEKDAEILKYELGLNIVRTSHYPQSIHFLRKCDEIGLLVFEEIPGWQHIGDEAWQAESIKNVGEMIKRDYNRPSIVLWGVRINESQDSHEFYVKTNAMAKSLDPIRQTGGVRYLENSDFLEDVYTMNDFIHSGGEKVLRTQGEVTGQDDKVPYLVTEYNGHMYPTKSFDQECKKVEHAYRHLRVINESFGLDEISGAIGWCAFDYNTHSSFGSGDKICYHGVSDMFRNPKYAAYSYASQKKVEDGVVLEPITLGAKGERDGGAILPFTVLTNCDYIKIFKDGIYIDTYYPNKEKFPNLPHPPIEVSHILSMDSEIPLTEEAKKEIKDFVLNKLKDSNLTNLAEEDFKYIEEFSERVNIPVFKIMSLVYKLAGGWGDKENSLIIKGFIDNKEVASKEIGELRSMNKLEVTPDDLELSLDKTSYDATRIVVKLLDNLGEVLFLNNDFIEVEIDGPLSIMGPSKFGISGGVTAFWVRTQGKKGLCKIKVKSMYFEEEISIEVK
;
A
#
# COMPACT_ATOMS: atom_id res chain seq x y z
N VAL A 1 33.42 -2.73 48.41
CA VAL A 1 32.47 -1.62 48.59
C VAL A 1 31.17 -2.05 47.92
N LEU A 2 30.17 -2.44 48.73
CA LEU A 2 28.82 -2.75 48.23
C LEU A 2 28.20 -1.44 47.80
N PHE A 3 28.14 -1.17 46.50
CA PHE A 3 27.36 -0.06 45.96
C PHE A 3 25.87 -0.40 46.12
N ARG A 4 25.16 0.33 46.96
CA ARG A 4 23.69 0.27 46.99
C ARG A 4 23.18 1.06 45.76
N SER A 5 22.83 0.37 44.72
CA SER A 5 22.13 0.94 43.58
C SER A 5 20.63 0.67 43.73
N GLU A 6 19.83 1.55 43.24
CA GLU A 6 18.39 1.47 43.24
C GLU A 6 17.92 1.43 41.80
N ILE A 7 17.02 0.51 41.47
CA ILE A 7 16.32 0.49 40.21
C ILE A 7 14.93 1.06 40.47
N VAL A 8 14.58 2.10 39.74
CA VAL A 8 13.26 2.69 39.73
C VAL A 8 12.61 2.42 38.39
N VAL A 9 11.42 1.87 38.39
CA VAL A 9 10.58 1.67 37.20
C VAL A 9 9.39 2.58 37.32
N GLU A 10 9.23 3.50 36.38
CA GLU A 10 8.07 4.34 36.21
C GLU A 10 7.29 3.81 35.01
N PHE A 11 5.98 3.58 35.18
CA PHE A 11 5.10 3.06 34.16
C PHE A 11 3.79 3.83 34.16
N GLY A 12 3.35 4.31 32.98
CA GLY A 12 2.08 5.02 32.90
C GLY A 12 1.92 5.83 31.62
N ASP A 13 1.03 6.81 31.72
CA ASP A 13 0.76 7.82 30.71
C ASP A 13 0.34 9.14 31.41
N ASP A 14 -0.21 10.09 30.67
CA ASP A 14 -0.71 11.36 31.19
C ASP A 14 -1.88 11.22 32.16
N THR A 15 -2.49 10.03 32.27
CA THR A 15 -3.69 9.75 33.11
C THR A 15 -3.38 9.04 34.41
N PHE A 16 -2.32 8.27 34.45
CA PHE A 16 -1.83 7.60 35.66
C PHE A 16 -0.33 7.31 35.57
N GLU A 17 0.33 7.24 36.70
CA GLU A 17 1.73 6.86 36.82
C GLU A 17 1.89 5.90 38.02
N GLU A 18 2.53 4.76 37.78
CA GLU A 18 2.91 3.80 38.80
C GLU A 18 4.44 3.80 38.92
N THR A 19 4.95 3.96 40.12
CA THR A 19 6.37 3.95 40.38
C THR A 19 6.73 2.81 41.32
N LEU A 20 7.60 1.92 40.84
CA LEU A 20 8.19 0.86 41.63
C LEU A 20 9.68 1.15 41.86
N SER A 21 10.08 1.14 43.10
CA SER A 21 11.48 1.28 43.49
C SER A 21 11.95 0.02 44.20
N THR A 22 13.05 -0.53 43.74
CA THR A 22 13.67 -1.68 44.38
C THR A 22 15.14 -1.43 44.64
N LYS A 23 15.54 -1.56 45.92
CA LYS A 23 16.95 -1.45 46.33
C LYS A 23 17.62 -2.78 46.17
N LEU A 24 18.39 -2.91 45.12
CA LEU A 24 19.13 -4.13 44.79
C LEU A 24 20.62 -3.94 45.07
N PRO A 25 21.28 -4.89 45.72
CA PRO A 25 22.73 -4.92 45.70
C PRO A 25 23.16 -5.27 44.27
N ILE A 26 23.95 -4.44 43.65
CA ILE A 26 24.58 -4.74 42.35
C ILE A 26 25.94 -5.34 42.66
N GLU A 27 26.13 -6.58 42.22
CA GLU A 27 27.43 -7.25 42.22
C GLU A 27 28.13 -6.99 40.88
N GLU A 28 29.45 -7.20 40.86
CA GLU A 28 30.20 -7.10 39.60
C GLU A 28 29.75 -8.17 38.63
N GLY A 29 29.43 -7.80 37.40
CA GLY A 29 28.97 -8.69 36.35
C GLY A 29 27.54 -8.34 35.85
N THR A 30 26.95 -9.29 35.12
CA THR A 30 25.57 -9.16 34.57
C THR A 30 24.58 -9.86 35.49
N SER A 31 23.51 -9.20 35.86
CA SER A 31 22.40 -9.80 36.60
C SER A 31 21.05 -9.49 35.96
N ILE A 32 20.10 -10.43 36.04
CA ILE A 32 18.72 -10.24 35.59
C ILE A 32 17.85 -10.11 36.85
N LYS A 33 16.99 -9.08 36.84
CA LYS A 33 16.01 -8.81 37.89
C LYS A 33 14.63 -8.76 37.30
N ASN A 34 13.71 -9.56 37.84
CA ASN A 34 12.30 -9.48 37.48
C ASN A 34 11.61 -8.53 38.45
N ILE A 35 10.84 -7.59 37.90
CA ILE A 35 10.03 -6.64 38.64
C ILE A 35 8.59 -6.82 38.15
N GLU A 36 7.68 -7.09 39.06
CA GLU A 36 6.26 -7.29 38.76
C GLU A 36 5.47 -6.06 39.22
N ILE A 37 4.59 -5.57 38.36
CA ILE A 37 3.63 -4.51 38.64
C ILE A 37 2.26 -5.15 38.65
N ASP A 38 1.68 -5.31 39.83
CA ASP A 38 0.38 -5.93 40.01
C ASP A 38 -0.76 -4.89 39.97
N GLN A 39 -1.97 -5.37 39.65
CA GLN A 39 -3.23 -4.62 39.79
C GLN A 39 -3.36 -3.36 38.91
N LEU A 40 -2.88 -3.44 37.66
CA LEU A 40 -3.11 -2.39 36.67
C LEU A 40 -4.59 -2.36 36.22
N ASN A 41 -5.47 -1.67 36.99
CA ASN A 41 -6.92 -1.68 36.76
C ASN A 41 -7.41 -0.61 35.76
N MET A 42 -6.53 0.28 35.29
CA MET A 42 -6.86 1.46 34.49
C MET A 42 -6.35 1.39 33.04
N VAL A 43 -5.73 0.28 32.64
CA VAL A 43 -5.15 0.17 31.30
C VAL A 43 -6.21 0.08 30.22
N LYS A 44 -6.02 0.85 29.15
CA LYS A 44 -6.78 0.77 27.91
C LYS A 44 -6.02 -0.11 26.92
N LEU A 45 -6.75 -0.94 26.19
CA LEU A 45 -6.13 -1.81 25.21
C LEU A 45 -5.66 -1.02 23.98
N TRP A 46 -4.52 -1.42 23.45
CA TRP A 46 -4.02 -0.99 22.16
C TRP A 46 -4.86 -1.64 21.05
N ASP A 47 -5.27 -0.85 20.05
CA ASP A 47 -6.06 -1.31 18.92
C ASP A 47 -5.63 -0.59 17.63
N ILE A 48 -5.94 -1.13 16.48
CA ILE A 48 -5.64 -0.53 15.17
C ILE A 48 -6.33 0.81 14.94
N GLU A 49 -7.44 1.08 15.63
CA GLU A 49 -8.19 2.35 15.57
C GLU A 49 -7.84 3.30 16.73
N ASN A 50 -7.36 2.75 17.84
CA ASN A 50 -6.93 3.50 19.02
C ASN A 50 -5.64 2.90 19.58
N PRO A 51 -4.47 3.21 19.01
CA PRO A 51 -3.19 2.61 19.36
C PRO A 51 -2.64 3.17 20.68
N LYS A 52 -3.29 2.83 21.78
CA LYS A 52 -2.92 3.31 23.11
C LYS A 52 -1.58 2.72 23.57
N LEU A 53 -0.60 3.57 23.77
CA LEU A 53 0.71 3.22 24.31
C LEU A 53 0.90 3.80 25.70
N TYR A 54 1.70 3.10 26.50
CA TYR A 54 2.18 3.50 27.82
C TYR A 54 3.71 3.62 27.77
N GLU A 55 4.28 4.59 28.47
CA GLU A 55 5.72 4.74 28.60
C GLU A 55 6.23 3.91 29.79
N ILE A 56 7.35 3.24 29.62
CA ILE A 56 8.11 2.60 30.68
C ILE A 56 9.49 3.27 30.74
N LYS A 57 9.86 3.72 31.94
CA LYS A 57 11.19 4.28 32.23
C LYS A 57 11.85 3.41 33.30
N VAL A 58 13.05 2.99 33.02
CA VAL A 58 13.90 2.24 33.99
C VAL A 58 15.10 3.10 34.30
N LYS A 59 15.23 3.52 35.57
CA LYS A 59 16.33 4.35 36.04
C LYS A 59 17.23 3.56 36.96
N LEU A 60 18.53 3.64 36.76
CA LEU A 60 19.54 3.09 37.66
C LEU A 60 20.13 4.26 38.49
N LEU A 61 19.93 4.22 39.81
CA LEU A 61 20.37 5.27 40.72
C LEU A 61 21.52 4.82 41.61
N LYS A 62 22.44 5.75 41.87
CA LYS A 62 23.44 5.62 42.91
C LYS A 62 23.21 6.75 43.95
N GLY A 63 22.54 6.38 45.04
CA GLY A 63 22.01 7.38 45.96
C GLY A 63 20.82 8.12 45.30
N SER A 64 20.94 9.45 45.16
CA SER A 64 19.97 10.28 44.46
C SER A 64 20.33 10.61 43.01
N GLU A 65 21.48 10.14 42.53
CA GLU A 65 21.99 10.40 41.19
C GLU A 65 21.54 9.32 40.22
N VAL A 66 20.87 9.70 39.10
CA VAL A 66 20.56 8.82 37.99
C VAL A 66 21.84 8.60 37.18
N ILE A 67 22.34 7.37 37.16
CA ILE A 67 23.56 7.00 36.44
C ILE A 67 23.31 6.38 35.08
N ASP A 68 22.07 5.88 34.87
CA ASP A 68 21.61 5.36 33.56
C ASP A 68 20.09 5.37 33.49
N GLU A 69 19.54 5.56 32.30
CA GLU A 69 18.09 5.57 32.04
C GLU A 69 17.78 4.86 30.74
N TYR A 70 16.79 3.97 30.77
CA TYR A 70 16.22 3.35 29.59
C TYR A 70 14.74 3.66 29.48
N LYS A 71 14.28 4.01 28.28
CA LYS A 71 12.87 4.29 27.96
C LYS A 71 12.40 3.44 26.81
N ASP A 72 11.19 2.94 26.94
CA ASP A 72 10.48 2.25 25.85
C ASP A 72 8.98 2.50 25.97
N THR A 73 8.25 2.10 24.94
CA THR A 73 6.79 2.12 24.91
C THR A 73 6.24 0.71 24.85
N PHE A 74 5.04 0.53 25.39
CA PHE A 74 4.35 -0.74 25.42
C PHE A 74 2.83 -0.54 25.28
N GLY A 75 2.13 -1.52 24.69
CA GLY A 75 0.65 -1.51 24.57
C GLY A 75 0.07 -2.85 24.98
N PHE A 76 -1.01 -2.82 25.73
CA PHE A 76 -1.76 -4.03 26.13
C PHE A 76 -2.77 -4.39 25.06
N ARG A 77 -2.77 -5.63 24.61
CA ARG A 77 -3.75 -6.15 23.64
C ARG A 77 -3.88 -7.66 23.75
N GLU A 78 -4.98 -8.20 23.24
CA GLU A 78 -5.16 -9.61 22.94
C GLU A 78 -5.22 -9.77 21.43
N ALA A 79 -4.37 -10.64 20.87
CA ALA A 79 -4.32 -10.91 19.43
C ALA A 79 -4.26 -12.42 19.20
N GLU A 80 -5.21 -12.95 18.44
CA GLU A 80 -5.36 -14.39 18.26
C GLU A 80 -5.82 -14.73 16.84
N PHE A 81 -5.08 -15.62 16.18
CA PHE A 81 -5.50 -16.28 14.97
C PHE A 81 -6.27 -17.55 15.32
N ARG A 82 -7.49 -17.66 14.82
CA ARG A 82 -8.39 -18.81 14.98
C ARG A 82 -8.70 -19.42 13.62
N SER A 83 -9.30 -20.60 13.62
CA SER A 83 -9.70 -21.28 12.37
C SER A 83 -10.77 -20.55 11.56
N ASP A 84 -11.41 -19.55 12.15
CA ASP A 84 -12.43 -18.70 11.52
C ASP A 84 -12.02 -17.24 11.35
N GLY A 85 -10.73 -16.91 11.54
CA GLY A 85 -10.19 -15.58 11.29
C GLY A 85 -9.24 -15.07 12.37
N PHE A 86 -8.84 -13.80 12.23
CA PHE A 86 -8.02 -13.09 13.21
C PHE A 86 -8.88 -12.24 14.14
N TYR A 87 -8.52 -12.24 15.43
CA TYR A 87 -9.22 -11.51 16.49
C TYR A 87 -8.25 -10.55 17.20
N LEU A 88 -8.66 -9.30 17.35
CA LEU A 88 -7.97 -8.30 18.16
C LEU A 88 -8.92 -7.81 19.25
N ASN A 89 -8.51 -7.96 20.51
CA ASN A 89 -9.32 -7.59 21.68
C ASN A 89 -10.74 -8.21 21.65
N GLY A 90 -10.83 -9.47 21.23
CA GLY A 90 -12.09 -10.19 21.09
C GLY A 90 -12.93 -9.83 19.87
N ARG A 91 -12.55 -8.81 19.09
CA ARG A 91 -13.23 -8.40 17.84
C ARG A 91 -12.56 -9.04 16.64
N ARG A 92 -13.34 -9.65 15.76
CA ARG A 92 -12.83 -10.20 14.51
C ARG A 92 -12.42 -9.08 13.57
N VAL A 93 -11.22 -9.21 12.97
CA VAL A 93 -10.66 -8.25 12.03
C VAL A 93 -10.21 -8.99 10.78
N LYS A 94 -10.69 -8.58 9.61
CA LYS A 94 -10.16 -9.06 8.33
C LYS A 94 -8.84 -8.34 8.03
N LEU A 95 -7.77 -9.09 7.88
CA LEU A 95 -6.45 -8.54 7.61
C LEU A 95 -6.30 -8.21 6.12
N VAL A 96 -5.98 -6.96 5.83
CA VAL A 96 -5.68 -6.45 4.49
C VAL A 96 -4.34 -5.75 4.54
N GLY A 97 -3.36 -6.27 3.81
CA GLY A 97 -1.99 -5.79 3.91
C GLY A 97 -1.17 -5.94 2.65
N LEU A 98 0.07 -5.48 2.78
CA LEU A 98 1.12 -5.62 1.78
C LEU A 98 2.44 -6.03 2.43
N ASN A 99 3.26 -6.74 1.68
CA ASN A 99 4.62 -7.04 2.04
C ASN A 99 5.50 -5.81 1.85
N ARG A 100 6.48 -5.59 2.72
CA ARG A 100 7.43 -4.48 2.62
C ARG A 100 8.87 -4.99 2.59
N HIS A 101 9.61 -4.67 1.51
CA HIS A 101 11.05 -4.65 1.56
C HIS A 101 11.54 -3.30 2.08
N GLN A 102 12.50 -3.31 3.00
CA GLN A 102 13.17 -2.11 3.53
C GLN A 102 14.25 -1.61 2.56
N ALA A 103 13.91 -1.49 1.30
CA ALA A 103 14.86 -1.11 0.26
C ALA A 103 14.57 0.29 -0.27
N TYR A 104 15.63 1.11 -0.38
CA TYR A 104 15.57 2.46 -0.92
C TYR A 104 16.60 2.65 -2.02
N PRO A 105 16.28 3.38 -3.10
CA PRO A 105 17.25 3.70 -4.13
C PRO A 105 18.53 4.30 -3.56
N TYR A 106 19.66 3.89 -4.10
CA TYR A 106 21.02 4.36 -3.80
C TYR A 106 21.60 3.99 -2.43
N VAL A 107 20.79 3.76 -1.42
CA VAL A 107 21.26 3.49 -0.04
C VAL A 107 20.87 2.10 0.49
N GLY A 108 20.07 1.35 -0.25
CA GLY A 108 19.61 0.02 0.19
C GLY A 108 18.80 0.12 1.48
N TYR A 109 19.28 -0.52 2.55
CA TYR A 109 18.60 -0.57 3.85
C TYR A 109 19.03 0.56 4.81
N ALA A 110 20.05 1.35 4.45
CA ALA A 110 20.65 2.36 5.32
C ALA A 110 19.90 3.70 5.27
N MET A 111 18.60 3.67 5.51
CA MET A 111 17.74 4.85 5.53
C MET A 111 17.44 5.27 6.99
N PRO A 112 17.46 6.58 7.31
CA PRO A 112 17.28 7.06 8.67
C PRO A 112 15.83 6.98 9.14
N GLN A 113 15.63 7.27 10.43
CA GLN A 113 14.39 7.17 11.18
C GLN A 113 13.19 7.75 10.43
N ARG A 114 13.21 9.03 10.07
CA ARG A 114 12.07 9.74 9.47
C ARG A 114 11.51 9.03 8.24
N VAL A 115 12.36 8.54 7.34
CA VAL A 115 11.92 7.87 6.11
C VAL A 115 11.38 6.47 6.40
N GLN A 116 11.89 5.78 7.43
CA GLN A 116 11.34 4.51 7.91
C GLN A 116 9.93 4.70 8.48
N GLU A 117 9.74 5.75 9.27
CA GLU A 117 8.45 6.15 9.83
C GLU A 117 7.45 6.53 8.74
N LYS A 118 7.91 7.26 7.70
CA LYS A 118 7.08 7.65 6.55
C LYS A 118 6.53 6.45 5.78
N ASP A 119 7.31 5.37 5.63
CA ASP A 119 6.78 4.15 5.00
C ASP A 119 5.60 3.56 5.78
N ALA A 120 5.64 3.56 7.12
CA ALA A 120 4.52 3.09 7.94
C ALA A 120 3.28 3.99 7.77
N GLU A 121 3.48 5.31 7.70
CA GLU A 121 2.40 6.27 7.45
C GLU A 121 1.75 6.08 6.08
N ILE A 122 2.56 5.88 5.03
CA ILE A 122 2.04 5.57 3.69
C ILE A 122 1.18 4.30 3.71
N LEU A 123 1.68 3.22 4.33
CA LEU A 123 0.95 1.95 4.42
C LEU A 123 -0.38 2.12 5.16
N LYS A 124 -0.39 2.83 6.29
CA LYS A 124 -1.57 3.02 7.13
C LYS A 124 -2.55 4.03 6.55
N TYR A 125 -2.08 5.25 6.26
CA TYR A 125 -2.97 6.37 5.97
C TYR A 125 -3.25 6.55 4.49
N GLU A 126 -2.24 6.38 3.64
CA GLU A 126 -2.44 6.54 2.19
C GLU A 126 -3.07 5.28 1.59
N LEU A 127 -2.55 4.09 1.90
CA LEU A 127 -3.07 2.82 1.38
C LEU A 127 -4.21 2.20 2.20
N GLY A 128 -4.45 2.65 3.44
CA GLY A 128 -5.55 2.15 4.27
C GLY A 128 -5.34 0.72 4.80
N LEU A 129 -4.09 0.26 4.93
CA LEU A 129 -3.78 -1.09 5.39
C LEU A 129 -3.92 -1.23 6.91
N ASN A 130 -4.22 -2.45 7.36
CA ASN A 130 -4.24 -2.77 8.78
C ASN A 130 -3.12 -3.74 9.21
N ILE A 131 -2.41 -4.35 8.24
CA ILE A 131 -1.26 -5.21 8.51
C ILE A 131 -0.16 -5.01 7.46
N VAL A 132 1.09 -5.19 7.86
CA VAL A 132 2.26 -5.29 6.98
C VAL A 132 3.07 -6.54 7.35
N ARG A 133 3.62 -7.24 6.35
CA ARG A 133 4.63 -8.28 6.58
C ARG A 133 6.02 -7.74 6.24
N THR A 134 6.97 -7.96 7.14
CA THR A 134 8.36 -7.51 7.01
C THR A 134 9.19 -8.52 6.21
N SER A 135 8.89 -8.64 4.93
CA SER A 135 9.55 -9.62 4.04
C SER A 135 11.01 -9.23 3.72
N HIS A 136 12.00 -10.08 3.88
CA HIS A 136 12.05 -11.39 4.55
C HIS A 136 13.13 -11.31 5.62
N TYR A 137 12.96 -10.43 6.60
CA TYR A 137 13.94 -10.14 7.67
C TYR A 137 13.35 -9.14 8.68
N PRO A 138 13.88 -9.10 9.93
CA PRO A 138 13.51 -8.06 10.89
C PRO A 138 13.88 -6.67 10.36
N GLN A 139 12.93 -5.75 10.40
CA GLN A 139 13.13 -4.40 9.86
C GLN A 139 13.54 -3.37 10.93
N SER A 140 13.68 -2.11 10.52
CA SER A 140 14.09 -1.01 11.38
C SER A 140 13.17 -0.87 12.60
N ILE A 141 13.76 -0.70 13.78
CA ILE A 141 13.01 -0.43 15.02
C ILE A 141 12.18 0.87 14.92
N HIS A 142 12.63 1.84 14.13
CA HIS A 142 11.87 3.08 13.90
C HIS A 142 10.59 2.82 13.12
N PHE A 143 10.62 1.93 12.13
CA PHE A 143 9.43 1.48 11.42
C PHE A 143 8.45 0.76 12.36
N LEU A 144 8.94 -0.18 13.18
CA LEU A 144 8.10 -0.94 14.11
C LEU A 144 7.48 -0.05 15.19
N ARG A 145 8.26 0.90 15.77
CA ARG A 145 7.74 1.87 16.72
C ARG A 145 6.65 2.75 16.11
N LYS A 146 6.84 3.18 14.87
CA LYS A 146 5.79 3.92 14.16
C LYS A 146 4.54 3.06 13.94
N CYS A 147 4.68 1.78 13.62
CA CYS A 147 3.54 0.84 13.55
C CYS A 147 2.79 0.76 14.88
N ASP A 148 3.51 0.72 16.01
CA ASP A 148 2.90 0.77 17.35
C ASP A 148 2.10 2.07 17.57
N GLU A 149 2.67 3.22 17.17
CA GLU A 149 2.07 4.55 17.36
C GLU A 149 0.80 4.76 16.53
N ILE A 150 0.76 4.21 15.32
CA ILE A 150 -0.33 4.47 14.37
C ILE A 150 -1.34 3.32 14.23
N GLY A 151 -1.12 2.20 14.94
CA GLY A 151 -2.02 1.06 14.88
C GLY A 151 -1.93 0.26 13.57
N LEU A 152 -0.72 -0.01 13.09
CA LEU A 152 -0.47 -0.89 11.96
C LEU A 152 0.07 -2.23 12.46
N LEU A 153 -0.69 -3.31 12.29
CA LEU A 153 -0.26 -4.66 12.67
C LEU A 153 0.96 -5.12 11.86
N VAL A 154 1.78 -5.95 12.47
CA VAL A 154 3.01 -6.47 11.86
C VAL A 154 3.07 -7.99 11.98
N PHE A 155 3.37 -8.64 10.86
CA PHE A 155 3.91 -9.99 10.81
C PHE A 155 5.41 -9.88 10.58
N GLU A 156 6.20 -10.12 11.61
CA GLU A 156 7.66 -10.03 11.54
C GLU A 156 8.30 -11.41 11.42
N GLU A 157 9.33 -11.54 10.57
CA GLU A 157 9.94 -12.83 10.27
C GLU A 157 11.47 -12.79 10.29
N ILE A 158 12.07 -13.99 10.51
CA ILE A 158 13.52 -14.20 10.48
C ILE A 158 14.09 -14.01 9.08
N PRO A 159 15.40 -13.68 8.94
CA PRO A 159 16.04 -13.51 7.65
C PRO A 159 16.10 -14.81 6.85
N GLY A 160 15.70 -14.78 5.58
CA GLY A 160 15.95 -15.86 4.65
C GLY A 160 14.89 -16.03 3.56
N TRP A 161 15.34 -16.58 2.43
CA TRP A 161 14.50 -16.90 1.27
C TRP A 161 14.98 -18.20 0.62
N GLN A 162 14.11 -19.20 0.58
CA GLN A 162 14.24 -20.53 -0.03
C GLN A 162 15.39 -21.41 0.47
N HIS A 163 16.54 -20.85 0.79
CA HIS A 163 17.73 -21.60 1.18
C HIS A 163 17.71 -22.04 2.65
N ILE A 164 18.01 -23.32 2.88
CA ILE A 164 18.33 -23.88 4.20
C ILE A 164 19.74 -24.43 4.11
N GLY A 165 20.64 -23.93 4.96
CA GLY A 165 22.04 -24.34 5.00
C GLY A 165 22.32 -25.53 5.88
N ASP A 166 23.60 -25.75 6.16
CA ASP A 166 24.10 -26.79 7.04
C ASP A 166 23.75 -26.56 8.52
N GLU A 167 24.21 -27.45 9.41
CA GLU A 167 23.94 -27.36 10.85
C GLU A 167 24.43 -26.06 11.48
N ALA A 168 25.56 -25.51 11.02
CA ALA A 168 26.10 -24.25 11.54
C ALA A 168 25.21 -23.06 11.12
N TRP A 169 24.76 -23.04 9.87
CA TRP A 169 23.81 -22.06 9.37
C TRP A 169 22.45 -22.16 10.10
N GLN A 170 21.93 -23.38 10.31
CA GLN A 170 20.69 -23.60 11.04
C GLN A 170 20.79 -23.14 12.51
N ALA A 171 21.94 -23.38 13.17
CA ALA A 171 22.17 -22.88 14.52
C ALA A 171 22.15 -21.36 14.60
N GLU A 172 22.75 -20.66 13.64
CA GLU A 172 22.69 -19.18 13.56
C GLU A 172 21.26 -18.68 13.26
N SER A 173 20.52 -19.37 12.39
CA SER A 173 19.12 -19.03 12.11
C SER A 173 18.22 -19.18 13.35
N ILE A 174 18.41 -20.24 14.15
CA ILE A 174 17.70 -20.42 15.43
C ILE A 174 18.04 -19.28 16.40
N LYS A 175 19.31 -18.87 16.46
CA LYS A 175 19.75 -17.73 17.26
C LYS A 175 19.08 -16.43 16.78
N ASN A 176 18.97 -16.21 15.47
CA ASN A 176 18.29 -15.04 14.88
C ASN A 176 16.82 -14.96 15.29
N VAL A 177 16.10 -16.09 15.43
CA VAL A 177 14.75 -16.11 16.03
C VAL A 177 14.78 -15.49 17.43
N GLY A 178 15.73 -15.93 18.26
CA GLY A 178 15.85 -15.43 19.63
C GLY A 178 16.22 -13.96 19.70
N GLU A 179 17.11 -13.49 18.84
CA GLU A 179 17.53 -12.09 18.79
C GLU A 179 16.41 -11.16 18.29
N MET A 180 15.66 -11.58 17.26
CA MET A 180 14.48 -10.87 16.77
C MET A 180 13.45 -10.65 17.88
N ILE A 181 13.05 -11.74 18.55
CA ILE A 181 12.04 -11.66 19.62
C ILE A 181 12.51 -10.81 20.78
N LYS A 182 13.77 -10.96 21.24
CA LYS A 182 14.32 -10.16 22.34
C LYS A 182 14.36 -8.67 22.01
N ARG A 183 14.66 -8.30 20.75
CA ARG A 183 14.70 -6.91 20.31
C ARG A 183 13.30 -6.29 20.30
N ASP A 184 12.30 -7.05 19.82
CA ASP A 184 11.00 -6.49 19.44
C ASP A 184 9.84 -6.99 20.32
N TYR A 185 10.13 -7.67 21.43
CA TYR A 185 9.14 -8.25 22.33
C TYR A 185 8.07 -7.25 22.79
N ASN A 186 8.45 -5.99 23.05
CA ASN A 186 7.58 -4.93 23.56
C ASN A 186 6.72 -4.26 22.49
N ARG A 187 6.79 -4.69 21.22
CA ARG A 187 6.02 -4.07 20.14
C ARG A 187 4.60 -4.63 20.09
N PRO A 188 3.55 -3.86 20.48
CA PRO A 188 2.17 -4.35 20.45
C PRO A 188 1.66 -4.57 19.03
N SER A 189 2.20 -3.86 18.03
CA SER A 189 1.86 -4.04 16.63
C SER A 189 2.21 -5.43 16.09
N ILE A 190 3.26 -6.09 16.61
CA ILE A 190 3.65 -7.43 16.18
C ILE A 190 2.66 -8.45 16.74
N VAL A 191 1.94 -9.13 15.85
CA VAL A 191 0.91 -10.12 16.20
C VAL A 191 1.26 -11.55 15.77
N LEU A 192 2.31 -11.71 14.96
CA LEU A 192 2.74 -13.00 14.48
C LEU A 192 4.28 -13.02 14.32
N TRP A 193 4.94 -14.07 14.85
CA TRP A 193 6.36 -14.33 14.64
C TRP A 193 6.57 -15.30 13.50
N GLY A 194 7.28 -14.87 12.45
CA GLY A 194 7.72 -15.72 11.35
C GLY A 194 8.98 -16.50 11.71
N VAL A 195 8.84 -17.80 11.92
CA VAL A 195 9.91 -18.67 12.40
C VAL A 195 10.41 -19.68 11.37
N ARG A 196 9.97 -19.53 10.13
CA ARG A 196 10.35 -20.35 8.97
C ARG A 196 10.95 -19.47 7.88
N ILE A 197 11.96 -20.02 7.19
CA ILE A 197 12.55 -19.36 6.01
C ILE A 197 11.49 -19.26 4.90
N ASN A 198 11.27 -18.07 4.39
CA ASN A 198 10.28 -17.85 3.34
C ASN A 198 10.49 -18.80 2.15
N GLU A 199 9.40 -19.46 1.72
CA GLU A 199 9.37 -20.36 0.56
C GLU A 199 10.43 -21.47 0.54
N SER A 200 10.89 -21.88 1.70
CA SER A 200 11.82 -23.02 1.78
C SER A 200 11.09 -24.36 1.65
N GLN A 201 11.86 -25.39 1.35
CA GLN A 201 11.41 -26.77 1.51
C GLN A 201 11.13 -27.07 2.98
N ASP A 202 10.37 -28.15 3.24
CA ASP A 202 10.18 -28.64 4.60
C ASP A 202 11.51 -29.12 5.19
N SER A 203 11.73 -28.81 6.46
CA SER A 203 12.84 -29.27 7.27
C SER A 203 12.37 -29.44 8.70
N HIS A 204 11.73 -30.56 8.96
CA HIS A 204 11.02 -30.84 10.21
C HIS A 204 11.85 -30.53 11.46
N GLU A 205 13.03 -31.17 11.60
CA GLU A 205 13.88 -30.98 12.78
C GLU A 205 14.35 -29.55 13.00
N PHE A 206 14.62 -28.81 11.89
CA PHE A 206 15.03 -27.42 11.97
C PHE A 206 13.86 -26.54 12.43
N TYR A 207 12.68 -26.71 11.85
CA TYR A 207 11.52 -25.87 12.19
C TYR A 207 10.90 -26.20 13.54
N VAL A 208 11.02 -27.43 14.03
CA VAL A 208 10.73 -27.74 15.44
C VAL A 208 11.60 -26.89 16.38
N LYS A 209 12.89 -26.73 16.07
CA LYS A 209 13.82 -25.93 16.89
C LYS A 209 13.57 -24.45 16.83
N THR A 210 13.28 -23.89 15.63
CA THR A 210 12.95 -22.44 15.49
C THR A 210 11.66 -22.08 16.21
N ASN A 211 10.63 -22.92 16.06
CA ASN A 211 9.35 -22.73 16.75
C ASN A 211 9.51 -22.87 18.28
N ALA A 212 10.24 -23.86 18.77
CA ALA A 212 10.53 -24.02 20.18
C ALA A 212 11.32 -22.84 20.78
N MET A 213 12.28 -22.28 20.02
CA MET A 213 13.00 -21.05 20.41
C MET A 213 12.05 -19.89 20.60
N ALA A 214 11.14 -19.66 19.64
CA ALA A 214 10.17 -18.58 19.73
C ALA A 214 9.25 -18.74 20.94
N LYS A 215 8.68 -19.92 21.14
CA LYS A 215 7.78 -20.23 22.26
C LYS A 215 8.46 -20.17 23.63
N SER A 216 9.76 -20.44 23.70
CA SER A 216 10.53 -20.28 24.94
C SER A 216 10.71 -18.84 25.39
N LEU A 217 10.68 -17.89 24.46
CA LEU A 217 10.85 -16.45 24.72
C LEU A 217 9.52 -15.71 24.78
N ASP A 218 8.59 -16.09 23.91
CA ASP A 218 7.24 -15.51 23.85
C ASP A 218 6.19 -16.61 23.69
N PRO A 219 5.67 -17.15 24.81
CA PRO A 219 4.66 -18.21 24.77
C PRO A 219 3.26 -17.69 24.39
N ILE A 220 3.07 -16.35 24.30
CA ILE A 220 1.77 -15.73 24.10
C ILE A 220 1.49 -15.49 22.62
N ARG A 221 2.43 -14.85 21.90
CA ARG A 221 2.24 -14.62 20.47
C ARG A 221 2.32 -15.91 19.68
N GLN A 222 1.45 -16.01 18.70
CA GLN A 222 1.44 -17.14 17.78
C GLN A 222 2.60 -17.06 16.79
N THR A 223 2.97 -18.22 16.26
CA THR A 223 4.03 -18.38 15.27
C THR A 223 3.44 -18.75 13.92
N GLY A 224 4.10 -18.34 12.85
CA GLY A 224 3.80 -18.67 11.46
C GLY A 224 5.06 -18.99 10.68
N GLY A 225 4.92 -19.49 9.48
CA GLY A 225 6.05 -19.81 8.62
C GLY A 225 5.63 -19.91 7.16
N VAL A 226 6.12 -19.00 6.35
CA VAL A 226 5.64 -18.78 4.99
C VAL A 226 6.04 -19.89 4.03
N ARG A 227 5.04 -20.54 3.47
CA ARG A 227 5.12 -21.68 2.56
C ARG A 227 4.69 -21.30 1.16
N TYR A 228 5.12 -22.08 0.16
CA TYR A 228 4.58 -22.08 -1.19
C TYR A 228 4.12 -23.49 -1.62
N LEU A 229 4.49 -24.52 -0.85
CA LEU A 229 4.10 -25.90 -1.08
C LEU A 229 2.78 -26.22 -0.37
N GLU A 230 1.88 -26.91 -1.07
CA GLU A 230 0.68 -27.50 -0.48
C GLU A 230 1.05 -28.69 0.40
N ASN A 231 0.22 -28.95 1.42
CA ASN A 231 0.40 -30.07 2.36
C ASN A 231 1.78 -30.10 3.06
N SER A 232 2.36 -28.92 3.27
CA SER A 232 3.63 -28.75 3.95
C SER A 232 3.48 -28.98 5.45
N ASP A 233 4.57 -29.44 6.11
CA ASP A 233 4.62 -29.63 7.56
C ASP A 233 4.04 -28.44 8.32
N PHE A 234 3.10 -28.70 9.24
CA PHE A 234 2.47 -27.68 10.07
C PHE A 234 2.93 -27.81 11.52
N LEU A 235 3.89 -26.98 11.91
CA LEU A 235 4.54 -27.00 13.23
C LEU A 235 4.25 -25.70 14.02
N GLU A 236 3.91 -24.64 13.33
CA GLU A 236 3.57 -23.33 13.85
C GLU A 236 2.08 -23.26 14.25
N ASP A 237 1.66 -22.17 14.90
CA ASP A 237 0.26 -21.99 15.30
C ASP A 237 -0.65 -21.56 14.13
N VAL A 238 -0.10 -20.87 13.15
CA VAL A 238 -0.83 -20.32 12.00
C VAL A 238 -0.23 -20.86 10.71
N TYR A 239 -1.04 -21.48 9.89
CA TYR A 239 -0.62 -21.88 8.55
C TYR A 239 -0.58 -20.66 7.64
N THR A 240 0.60 -20.28 7.17
CA THR A 240 0.80 -19.12 6.31
C THR A 240 1.29 -19.56 4.94
N MET A 241 0.68 -19.03 3.87
CA MET A 241 0.87 -19.52 2.51
C MET A 241 0.99 -18.39 1.50
N ASN A 242 2.00 -18.46 0.63
CA ASN A 242 2.07 -17.65 -0.58
C ASN A 242 1.15 -18.26 -1.65
N ASP A 243 0.08 -17.54 -1.99
CA ASP A 243 -0.93 -18.02 -2.92
C ASP A 243 -0.89 -17.27 -4.25
N PHE A 244 -0.06 -17.75 -5.16
CA PHE A 244 0.09 -17.19 -6.51
C PHE A 244 -0.81 -17.85 -7.56
N ILE A 245 -1.95 -18.44 -7.14
CA ILE A 245 -2.87 -19.10 -8.08
C ILE A 245 -3.52 -18.12 -9.06
N HIS A 246 -3.73 -16.84 -8.62
CA HIS A 246 -4.41 -15.85 -9.45
C HIS A 246 -3.55 -15.34 -10.59
N SER A 247 -3.82 -15.83 -11.80
CA SER A 247 -3.15 -15.40 -13.04
C SER A 247 -4.02 -14.52 -13.96
N GLY A 248 -5.15 -14.01 -13.44
CA GLY A 248 -6.17 -13.28 -14.20
C GLY A 248 -7.39 -14.12 -14.59
N GLY A 249 -7.40 -15.42 -14.29
CA GLY A 249 -8.53 -16.32 -14.50
C GLY A 249 -9.55 -16.30 -13.35
N GLU A 250 -10.49 -17.25 -13.41
CA GLU A 250 -11.61 -17.36 -12.45
C GLU A 250 -11.15 -17.74 -11.03
N LYS A 251 -10.14 -18.61 -10.91
CA LYS A 251 -9.61 -18.99 -9.60
C LYS A 251 -8.75 -17.86 -9.03
N VAL A 252 -9.13 -17.40 -7.85
CA VAL A 252 -8.53 -16.20 -7.24
C VAL A 252 -7.71 -16.56 -6.00
N LEU A 253 -8.24 -17.34 -5.09
CA LEU A 253 -7.55 -17.89 -3.92
C LEU A 253 -7.85 -19.38 -3.78
N ARG A 254 -6.95 -20.09 -3.12
CA ARG A 254 -7.18 -21.46 -2.65
C ARG A 254 -7.76 -21.43 -1.25
N THR A 255 -8.71 -22.31 -1.00
CA THR A 255 -9.27 -22.49 0.34
C THR A 255 -8.23 -23.11 1.29
N GLN A 256 -8.46 -22.97 2.58
CA GLN A 256 -7.63 -23.60 3.59
C GLN A 256 -7.48 -25.11 3.39
N GLY A 257 -8.59 -25.82 3.12
CA GLY A 257 -8.58 -27.26 2.88
C GLY A 257 -7.75 -27.68 1.67
N GLU A 258 -7.73 -26.87 0.59
CA GLU A 258 -6.93 -27.17 -0.61
C GLU A 258 -5.42 -27.09 -0.35
N VAL A 259 -4.97 -26.21 0.56
CA VAL A 259 -3.53 -25.94 0.74
C VAL A 259 -2.91 -26.61 1.96
N THR A 260 -3.68 -26.80 3.04
CA THR A 260 -3.11 -27.28 4.32
C THR A 260 -2.98 -28.79 4.42
N GLY A 261 -3.85 -29.54 3.73
CA GLY A 261 -3.95 -30.99 3.89
C GLY A 261 -4.39 -31.46 5.29
N GLN A 262 -4.89 -30.51 6.12
CA GLN A 262 -5.37 -30.83 7.46
C GLN A 262 -6.84 -31.26 7.41
N ASP A 263 -7.20 -32.28 8.19
CA ASP A 263 -8.59 -32.74 8.31
C ASP A 263 -9.47 -31.73 9.06
N ASP A 264 -8.87 -31.05 10.07
CA ASP A 264 -9.53 -30.01 10.85
C ASP A 264 -9.19 -28.60 10.31
N LYS A 265 -10.08 -27.65 10.52
CA LYS A 265 -9.82 -26.24 10.23
C LYS A 265 -8.75 -25.68 11.17
N VAL A 266 -7.72 -25.07 10.61
CA VAL A 266 -6.61 -24.45 11.33
C VAL A 266 -6.57 -22.94 11.06
N PRO A 267 -5.93 -22.13 11.90
CA PRO A 267 -5.69 -20.71 11.59
C PRO A 267 -4.93 -20.57 10.26
N TYR A 268 -5.45 -19.74 9.34
CA TYR A 268 -4.89 -19.62 7.99
C TYR A 268 -4.76 -18.16 7.54
N LEU A 269 -3.61 -17.82 6.96
CA LEU A 269 -3.31 -16.48 6.43
C LEU A 269 -2.62 -16.59 5.07
N VAL A 270 -3.13 -15.87 4.08
CA VAL A 270 -2.45 -15.70 2.78
C VAL A 270 -1.40 -14.60 2.92
N THR A 271 -0.14 -14.93 2.63
CA THR A 271 1.00 -14.05 2.92
C THR A 271 1.63 -13.40 1.71
N GLU A 272 1.37 -13.91 0.51
CA GLU A 272 1.72 -13.25 -0.74
C GLU A 272 0.73 -13.64 -1.84
N TYR A 273 0.46 -12.69 -2.75
CA TYR A 273 -0.28 -12.89 -4.00
C TYR A 273 0.09 -11.82 -5.03
N ASN A 274 -0.20 -12.02 -6.29
CA ASN A 274 0.12 -11.15 -7.43
C ASN A 274 1.64 -10.93 -7.65
N GLY A 275 2.15 -9.74 -7.47
CA GLY A 275 3.55 -9.35 -7.58
C GLY A 275 4.22 -9.75 -8.88
N HIS A 276 5.13 -10.71 -8.80
CA HIS A 276 5.89 -11.22 -9.95
C HIS A 276 5.00 -11.87 -11.03
N MET A 277 3.77 -12.26 -10.69
CA MET A 277 2.83 -12.79 -11.68
C MET A 277 2.35 -11.72 -12.68
N TYR A 278 2.44 -10.43 -12.30
CA TYR A 278 2.01 -9.34 -13.17
C TYR A 278 2.81 -8.05 -12.91
N PRO A 279 4.13 -8.05 -13.19
CA PRO A 279 4.98 -6.88 -12.98
C PRO A 279 4.45 -5.68 -13.78
N THR A 280 4.30 -4.53 -13.13
CA THR A 280 3.68 -3.35 -13.74
C THR A 280 4.46 -2.08 -13.41
N LYS A 281 4.84 -1.34 -14.46
CA LYS A 281 5.56 -0.06 -14.37
C LYS A 281 4.57 1.10 -14.41
N SER A 282 4.93 2.23 -13.81
CA SER A 282 4.10 3.45 -13.86
C SER A 282 3.81 3.93 -15.27
N PHE A 283 4.74 3.66 -16.21
CA PHE A 283 4.67 4.04 -17.62
C PHE A 283 4.21 2.92 -18.57
N ASP A 284 3.70 1.79 -18.05
CA ASP A 284 3.04 0.78 -18.86
C ASP A 284 1.74 1.33 -19.46
N GLN A 285 1.25 0.66 -20.50
CA GLN A 285 -0.05 0.97 -21.11
C GLN A 285 -1.18 0.94 -20.07
N GLU A 286 -2.20 1.77 -20.27
CA GLU A 286 -3.32 1.91 -19.34
C GLU A 286 -4.01 0.58 -19.02
N CYS A 287 -4.30 -0.23 -20.02
CA CYS A 287 -4.95 -1.53 -19.84
C CYS A 287 -4.17 -2.44 -18.88
N LYS A 288 -2.83 -2.44 -18.96
CA LYS A 288 -1.98 -3.22 -18.05
C LYS A 288 -2.01 -2.67 -16.62
N LYS A 289 -2.00 -1.36 -16.44
CA LYS A 289 -2.09 -0.71 -15.13
C LYS A 289 -3.46 -0.92 -14.48
N VAL A 290 -4.53 -0.89 -15.28
CA VAL A 290 -5.90 -1.17 -14.84
C VAL A 290 -6.05 -2.63 -14.42
N GLU A 291 -5.58 -3.58 -15.25
CA GLU A 291 -5.62 -5.01 -14.88
C GLU A 291 -4.80 -5.31 -13.63
N HIS A 292 -3.66 -4.63 -13.42
CA HIS A 292 -2.90 -4.73 -12.17
C HIS A 292 -3.75 -4.36 -10.95
N ALA A 293 -4.50 -3.26 -11.02
CA ALA A 293 -5.42 -2.85 -9.96
C ALA A 293 -6.54 -3.90 -9.74
N TYR A 294 -7.14 -4.40 -10.83
CA TYR A 294 -8.20 -5.40 -10.75
C TYR A 294 -7.73 -6.74 -10.17
N ARG A 295 -6.50 -7.16 -10.42
CA ARG A 295 -5.94 -8.38 -9.81
C ARG A 295 -5.89 -8.27 -8.29
N HIS A 296 -5.49 -7.12 -7.75
CA HIS A 296 -5.53 -6.86 -6.32
C HIS A 296 -6.97 -6.83 -5.79
N LEU A 297 -7.89 -6.13 -6.46
CA LEU A 297 -9.31 -6.08 -6.07
C LEU A 297 -9.97 -7.46 -6.02
N ARG A 298 -9.70 -8.35 -7.00
CA ARG A 298 -10.27 -9.72 -7.03
C ARG A 298 -9.80 -10.51 -5.81
N VAL A 299 -8.51 -10.47 -5.48
CA VAL A 299 -7.99 -11.21 -4.32
C VAL A 299 -8.54 -10.63 -3.01
N ILE A 300 -8.59 -9.31 -2.86
CA ILE A 300 -9.17 -8.67 -1.67
C ILE A 300 -10.65 -9.06 -1.53
N ASN A 301 -11.43 -8.99 -2.63
CA ASN A 301 -12.83 -9.39 -2.63
C ASN A 301 -13.03 -10.84 -2.20
N GLU A 302 -12.24 -11.76 -2.75
CA GLU A 302 -12.32 -13.18 -2.41
C GLU A 302 -11.95 -13.40 -0.94
N SER A 303 -10.88 -12.77 -0.47
CA SER A 303 -10.46 -12.85 0.94
C SER A 303 -11.54 -12.36 1.90
N PHE A 304 -12.28 -11.30 1.56
CA PHE A 304 -13.40 -10.81 2.37
C PHE A 304 -14.57 -11.81 2.40
N GLY A 305 -14.78 -12.56 1.32
CA GLY A 305 -15.85 -13.56 1.21
C GLY A 305 -15.56 -14.88 1.93
N LEU A 306 -14.31 -15.19 2.24
CA LEU A 306 -13.89 -16.45 2.86
C LEU A 306 -13.61 -16.27 4.34
N ASP A 307 -14.53 -16.71 5.19
CA ASP A 307 -14.41 -16.56 6.65
C ASP A 307 -13.22 -17.31 7.24
N GLU A 308 -12.84 -18.43 6.66
CA GLU A 308 -11.70 -19.27 7.11
C GLU A 308 -10.33 -18.65 6.81
N ILE A 309 -10.24 -17.58 6.01
CA ILE A 309 -9.00 -16.86 5.75
C ILE A 309 -8.94 -15.65 6.67
N SER A 310 -7.92 -15.57 7.55
CA SER A 310 -7.71 -14.43 8.44
C SER A 310 -7.54 -13.13 7.66
N GLY A 311 -6.96 -13.21 6.47
CA GLY A 311 -6.76 -12.10 5.55
C GLY A 311 -5.78 -12.44 4.44
N ALA A 312 -5.44 -11.43 3.64
CA ALA A 312 -4.46 -11.57 2.56
C ALA A 312 -3.50 -10.38 2.52
N ILE A 313 -2.21 -10.68 2.38
CA ILE A 313 -1.11 -9.71 2.32
C ILE A 313 -0.49 -9.79 0.92
N GLY A 314 -0.63 -8.74 0.13
CA GLY A 314 -0.19 -8.72 -1.27
C GLY A 314 1.32 -8.54 -1.44
N TRP A 315 1.88 -9.09 -2.47
CA TRP A 315 3.25 -8.82 -2.92
C TRP A 315 3.24 -7.72 -3.98
N CYS A 316 3.75 -6.51 -3.75
CA CYS A 316 4.19 -5.92 -2.48
C CYS A 316 3.85 -4.41 -2.46
N ALA A 317 4.22 -3.69 -1.39
CA ALA A 317 3.92 -2.27 -1.25
C ALA A 317 4.67 -1.42 -2.29
N PHE A 318 5.97 -1.61 -2.40
CA PHE A 318 6.86 -0.77 -3.20
C PHE A 318 7.68 -1.62 -4.18
N ASP A 319 7.95 -1.08 -5.36
CA ASP A 319 9.02 -1.62 -6.20
C ASP A 319 10.34 -1.58 -5.43
N TYR A 320 11.25 -2.49 -5.72
CA TYR A 320 12.49 -2.60 -4.95
C TYR A 320 13.66 -3.07 -5.83
N ASN A 321 14.87 -2.72 -5.42
CA ASN A 321 16.07 -3.25 -6.03
C ASN A 321 16.24 -4.73 -5.66
N THR A 322 16.70 -5.50 -6.62
CA THR A 322 16.79 -6.95 -6.50
C THR A 322 18.13 -7.51 -6.96
N HIS A 323 18.30 -8.81 -6.77
CA HIS A 323 19.44 -9.57 -7.28
C HIS A 323 19.26 -9.99 -8.75
N SER A 324 20.20 -10.76 -9.28
CA SER A 324 20.28 -11.14 -10.70
C SER A 324 19.11 -11.96 -11.24
N SER A 325 18.31 -12.59 -10.37
CA SER A 325 17.18 -13.45 -10.80
C SER A 325 15.95 -12.67 -11.28
N PHE A 326 15.84 -11.41 -10.92
CA PHE A 326 14.73 -10.54 -11.30
C PHE A 326 15.22 -9.24 -11.92
N GLY A 327 14.30 -8.52 -12.56
CA GLY A 327 14.59 -7.28 -13.29
C GLY A 327 15.10 -7.54 -14.70
N SER A 328 15.07 -6.52 -15.55
CA SER A 328 15.43 -6.59 -16.96
C SER A 328 16.71 -5.78 -17.24
N GLY A 329 17.76 -5.99 -16.44
CA GLY A 329 19.03 -5.27 -16.54
C GLY A 329 19.10 -4.03 -15.65
N ASP A 330 17.97 -3.43 -15.28
CA ASP A 330 17.85 -2.31 -14.35
C ASP A 330 17.85 -2.75 -12.86
N LYS A 331 17.77 -4.06 -12.61
CA LYS A 331 17.72 -4.67 -11.27
C LYS A 331 16.60 -4.14 -10.39
N ILE A 332 15.44 -3.85 -10.98
CA ILE A 332 14.23 -3.42 -10.29
C ILE A 332 13.15 -4.49 -10.44
N CYS A 333 12.56 -4.92 -9.33
CA CYS A 333 11.32 -5.67 -9.29
C CYS A 333 10.14 -4.70 -9.31
N TYR A 334 9.42 -4.66 -10.43
CA TYR A 334 8.21 -3.83 -10.59
C TYR A 334 6.96 -4.52 -10.03
N HIS A 335 7.07 -5.06 -8.82
CA HIS A 335 6.04 -5.84 -8.15
C HIS A 335 5.15 -5.01 -7.23
N GLY A 336 5.57 -3.79 -6.92
CA GLY A 336 4.88 -2.90 -5.99
C GLY A 336 3.57 -2.33 -6.53
N VAL A 337 2.64 -2.05 -5.61
CA VAL A 337 1.48 -1.20 -5.90
C VAL A 337 1.86 0.28 -6.01
N SER A 338 3.02 0.64 -5.47
CA SER A 338 3.70 1.93 -5.67
C SER A 338 5.11 1.70 -6.22
N ASP A 339 5.70 2.72 -6.84
CA ASP A 339 7.05 2.64 -7.36
C ASP A 339 8.11 2.61 -6.23
N MET A 340 9.39 2.49 -6.58
CA MET A 340 10.49 2.43 -5.62
C MET A 340 10.69 3.74 -4.83
N PHE A 341 10.12 4.83 -5.31
CA PHE A 341 10.08 6.14 -4.66
C PHE A 341 8.79 6.37 -3.86
N ARG A 342 7.94 5.33 -3.71
CA ARG A 342 6.66 5.33 -3.01
C ARG A 342 5.56 6.16 -3.71
N ASN A 343 5.71 6.47 -4.99
CA ASN A 343 4.63 7.10 -5.75
C ASN A 343 3.58 6.03 -6.12
N PRO A 344 2.27 6.30 -5.92
CA PRO A 344 1.24 5.31 -6.15
C PRO A 344 1.08 4.97 -7.64
N LYS A 345 0.89 3.69 -7.94
CA LYS A 345 0.34 3.18 -9.19
C LYS A 345 -1.18 3.01 -9.05
N TYR A 346 -1.89 2.69 -10.11
CA TYR A 346 -3.34 2.44 -10.03
C TYR A 346 -3.71 1.37 -8.98
N ALA A 347 -2.88 0.33 -8.84
CA ALA A 347 -3.11 -0.71 -7.84
C ALA A 347 -3.04 -0.24 -6.37
N ALA A 348 -2.38 0.88 -6.07
CA ALA A 348 -2.40 1.48 -4.74
C ALA A 348 -3.82 1.87 -4.32
N TYR A 349 -4.59 2.39 -5.26
CA TYR A 349 -5.97 2.81 -5.01
C TYR A 349 -6.95 1.64 -4.86
N SER A 350 -6.55 0.41 -5.24
CA SER A 350 -7.32 -0.80 -4.93
C SER A 350 -7.41 -1.06 -3.43
N TYR A 351 -6.40 -0.64 -2.68
CA TYR A 351 -6.37 -0.67 -1.22
C TYR A 351 -6.95 0.62 -0.63
N ALA A 352 -6.46 1.78 -1.06
CA ALA A 352 -6.88 3.08 -0.54
C ALA A 352 -8.40 3.29 -0.61
N SER A 353 -9.06 2.80 -1.67
CA SER A 353 -10.52 2.90 -1.82
C SER A 353 -11.31 2.02 -0.85
N GLN A 354 -10.68 1.05 -0.17
CA GLN A 354 -11.35 0.18 0.79
C GLN A 354 -11.36 0.72 2.23
N LYS A 355 -10.67 1.84 2.49
CA LYS A 355 -10.65 2.46 3.81
C LYS A 355 -11.98 3.12 4.15
N LYS A 356 -12.23 3.31 5.46
CA LYS A 356 -13.40 4.05 5.93
C LYS A 356 -13.38 5.50 5.43
N VAL A 357 -14.54 6.08 5.24
CA VAL A 357 -14.68 7.48 4.76
C VAL A 357 -14.08 8.47 5.76
N GLU A 358 -14.17 8.18 7.05
CA GLU A 358 -13.60 8.99 8.13
C GLU A 358 -12.06 9.08 8.05
N ASP A 359 -11.40 8.06 7.46
CA ASP A 359 -9.96 8.01 7.24
C ASP A 359 -9.54 8.74 5.95
N GLY A 360 -10.49 9.36 5.27
CA GLY A 360 -10.31 10.19 4.09
C GLY A 360 -11.04 9.68 2.85
N VAL A 361 -11.56 10.63 2.08
CA VAL A 361 -12.26 10.36 0.83
C VAL A 361 -11.26 10.01 -0.28
N VAL A 362 -11.57 8.97 -1.04
CA VAL A 362 -10.83 8.54 -2.24
C VAL A 362 -11.73 8.68 -3.45
N LEU A 363 -11.23 9.34 -4.49
CA LEU A 363 -11.91 9.47 -5.78
C LEU A 363 -10.85 9.42 -6.89
N GLU A 364 -10.52 8.23 -7.36
CA GLU A 364 -9.45 8.05 -8.35
C GLU A 364 -9.95 7.34 -9.61
N PRO A 365 -10.13 8.07 -10.71
CA PRO A 365 -10.32 7.47 -12.02
C PRO A 365 -9.03 6.84 -12.50
N ILE A 366 -9.00 5.52 -12.65
CA ILE A 366 -7.82 4.80 -13.15
C ILE A 366 -7.81 4.79 -14.68
N THR A 367 -7.71 5.98 -15.25
CA THR A 367 -7.61 6.22 -16.69
C THR A 367 -6.73 7.42 -16.97
N LEU A 368 -6.13 7.47 -18.14
CA LEU A 368 -5.39 8.65 -18.61
C LEU A 368 -6.33 9.82 -18.96
N GLY A 369 -7.62 9.55 -19.14
CA GLY A 369 -8.60 10.55 -19.59
C GLY A 369 -8.35 11.09 -20.99
N ALA A 370 -7.32 10.60 -21.70
CA ALA A 370 -6.90 11.06 -23.01
C ALA A 370 -7.23 10.03 -24.10
N LYS A 371 -7.62 10.48 -25.27
CA LYS A 371 -7.72 9.66 -26.48
C LYS A 371 -6.32 9.36 -27.05
N GLY A 372 -6.22 8.35 -27.89
CA GLY A 372 -4.99 8.02 -28.59
C GLY A 372 -4.36 6.77 -28.02
N GLU A 373 -3.21 6.79 -27.46
CA GLU A 373 -2.30 5.70 -27.04
C GLU A 373 -2.96 4.55 -26.22
N ARG A 374 -4.04 3.97 -26.78
CA ARG A 374 -4.79 2.84 -26.26
C ARG A 374 -5.49 2.07 -27.37
N ASP A 375 -5.86 0.83 -27.12
CA ASP A 375 -6.60 0.00 -28.06
C ASP A 375 -7.93 0.65 -28.47
N GLY A 376 -8.14 0.81 -29.78
CA GLY A 376 -9.32 1.44 -30.33
C GLY A 376 -9.46 2.95 -30.12
N GLY A 377 -8.52 3.60 -29.47
CA GLY A 377 -8.50 5.05 -29.26
C GLY A 377 -9.62 5.61 -28.36
N ALA A 378 -10.49 4.75 -27.81
CA ALA A 378 -11.63 5.14 -26.98
C ALA A 378 -11.28 5.15 -25.49
N ILE A 379 -11.84 6.11 -24.73
CA ILE A 379 -11.62 6.19 -23.27
C ILE A 379 -12.54 5.31 -22.44
N LEU A 380 -13.54 4.68 -23.08
CA LEU A 380 -14.58 3.91 -22.42
C LEU A 380 -14.46 2.39 -22.68
N PRO A 381 -14.88 1.56 -21.72
CA PRO A 381 -15.23 1.94 -20.35
C PRO A 381 -13.99 2.32 -19.52
N PHE A 382 -14.16 3.12 -18.47
CA PHE A 382 -13.11 3.35 -17.48
C PHE A 382 -13.61 3.12 -16.05
N THR A 383 -12.70 2.92 -15.12
CA THR A 383 -13.01 2.59 -13.74
C THR A 383 -12.65 3.74 -12.81
N VAL A 384 -13.48 3.96 -11.80
CA VAL A 384 -13.21 4.87 -10.68
C VAL A 384 -13.10 4.06 -9.40
N LEU A 385 -11.95 4.13 -8.74
CA LEU A 385 -11.72 3.55 -7.42
C LEU A 385 -12.08 4.60 -6.36
N THR A 386 -13.07 4.30 -5.54
CA THR A 386 -13.61 5.29 -4.60
C THR A 386 -14.28 4.61 -3.41
N ASN A 387 -14.29 5.29 -2.27
CA ASN A 387 -15.10 4.96 -1.10
C ASN A 387 -16.37 5.84 -1.00
N CYS A 388 -16.74 6.53 -2.07
CA CYS A 388 -18.01 7.25 -2.16
C CYS A 388 -19.17 6.27 -2.41
N ASP A 389 -20.39 6.67 -2.00
CA ASP A 389 -21.61 5.89 -2.24
C ASP A 389 -21.95 5.76 -3.72
N TYR A 390 -21.70 6.83 -4.48
CA TYR A 390 -21.89 6.91 -5.92
C TYR A 390 -21.13 8.11 -6.52
N ILE A 391 -21.01 8.12 -7.84
CA ILE A 391 -20.43 9.25 -8.57
C ILE A 391 -21.41 9.81 -9.59
N LYS A 392 -21.25 11.10 -9.91
CA LYS A 392 -21.91 11.75 -11.05
C LYS A 392 -20.86 12.21 -12.05
N ILE A 393 -21.13 11.99 -13.32
CA ILE A 393 -20.26 12.39 -14.43
C ILE A 393 -20.89 13.60 -15.12
N PHE A 394 -20.04 14.59 -15.39
CA PHE A 394 -20.37 15.75 -16.22
C PHE A 394 -19.39 15.83 -17.36
N LYS A 395 -19.86 16.12 -18.56
CA LYS A 395 -19.06 16.38 -19.75
C LYS A 395 -19.31 17.82 -20.20
N ASP A 396 -18.27 18.63 -20.32
CA ASP A 396 -18.37 20.06 -20.70
C ASP A 396 -19.41 20.82 -19.84
N GLY A 397 -19.48 20.51 -18.55
CA GLY A 397 -20.43 21.07 -17.60
C GLY A 397 -21.86 20.51 -17.65
N ILE A 398 -22.16 19.62 -18.60
CA ILE A 398 -23.47 18.97 -18.75
C ILE A 398 -23.50 17.67 -17.97
N TYR A 399 -24.51 17.47 -17.12
CA TYR A 399 -24.73 16.20 -16.41
C TYR A 399 -25.00 15.07 -17.41
N ILE A 400 -24.27 13.96 -17.24
CA ILE A 400 -24.39 12.76 -18.08
C ILE A 400 -25.20 11.68 -17.41
N ASP A 401 -24.69 11.17 -16.28
CA ASP A 401 -25.33 10.07 -15.54
C ASP A 401 -24.76 9.93 -14.12
N THR A 402 -25.43 9.07 -13.33
CA THR A 402 -24.99 8.66 -12.00
C THR A 402 -24.59 7.19 -12.04
N TYR A 403 -23.40 6.88 -11.51
CA TYR A 403 -22.85 5.53 -11.48
C TYR A 403 -22.65 5.05 -10.05
N TYR A 404 -22.92 3.76 -9.82
CA TYR A 404 -22.89 3.12 -8.52
C TYR A 404 -21.84 2.00 -8.45
N PRO A 405 -21.37 1.64 -7.23
CA PRO A 405 -20.44 0.54 -7.02
C PRO A 405 -20.95 -0.79 -7.60
N ASN A 406 -20.07 -1.50 -8.31
CA ASN A 406 -20.39 -2.79 -8.95
C ASN A 406 -20.40 -3.94 -7.93
N LYS A 407 -21.46 -4.00 -7.13
CA LYS A 407 -21.68 -5.04 -6.10
C LYS A 407 -21.94 -6.44 -6.67
N GLU A 408 -22.33 -6.54 -7.92
CA GLU A 408 -22.52 -7.83 -8.58
C GLU A 408 -21.18 -8.52 -8.83
N LYS A 409 -20.20 -7.79 -9.35
CA LYS A 409 -18.85 -8.28 -9.65
C LYS A 409 -17.95 -8.37 -8.42
N PHE A 410 -18.15 -7.50 -7.44
CA PHE A 410 -17.37 -7.42 -6.20
C PHE A 410 -18.27 -7.38 -4.96
N PRO A 411 -18.98 -8.49 -4.65
CA PRO A 411 -19.99 -8.52 -3.59
C PRO A 411 -19.44 -8.36 -2.18
N ASN A 412 -18.15 -8.66 -1.96
CA ASN A 412 -17.56 -8.74 -0.63
C ASN A 412 -16.70 -7.50 -0.27
N LEU A 413 -16.36 -6.66 -1.27
CA LEU A 413 -15.59 -5.45 -0.99
C LEU A 413 -16.41 -4.42 -0.19
N PRO A 414 -15.82 -3.73 0.79
CA PRO A 414 -16.45 -2.57 1.44
C PRO A 414 -16.87 -1.51 0.42
N HIS A 415 -16.00 -1.20 -0.54
CA HIS A 415 -16.22 -0.20 -1.58
C HIS A 415 -15.86 -0.78 -2.96
N PRO A 416 -16.81 -1.45 -3.64
CA PRO A 416 -16.61 -1.96 -4.99
C PRO A 416 -16.28 -0.85 -5.99
N PRO A 417 -15.44 -1.13 -7.01
CA PRO A 417 -15.14 -0.14 -8.04
C PRO A 417 -16.39 0.29 -8.81
N ILE A 418 -16.39 1.54 -9.29
CA ILE A 418 -17.45 2.07 -10.13
C ILE A 418 -16.97 2.08 -11.58
N GLU A 419 -17.72 1.45 -12.47
CA GLU A 419 -17.43 1.40 -13.90
C GLU A 419 -18.27 2.44 -14.65
N VAL A 420 -17.60 3.36 -15.34
CA VAL A 420 -18.22 4.35 -16.21
C VAL A 420 -18.31 3.76 -17.60
N SER A 421 -19.50 3.34 -17.99
CA SER A 421 -19.74 2.64 -19.26
C SER A 421 -20.01 3.60 -20.44
N HIS A 422 -20.38 4.85 -20.17
CA HIS A 422 -20.64 5.86 -21.21
C HIS A 422 -20.46 7.29 -20.70
N ILE A 423 -20.20 8.20 -21.63
CA ILE A 423 -20.17 9.66 -21.42
C ILE A 423 -21.09 10.35 -22.43
N LEU A 424 -22.21 9.72 -22.72
CA LEU A 424 -23.12 10.15 -23.79
C LEU A 424 -23.91 11.38 -23.38
N SER A 425 -23.46 12.56 -23.82
CA SER A 425 -24.32 13.76 -23.86
C SER A 425 -25.26 13.65 -25.05
N MET A 426 -26.56 13.69 -24.78
CA MET A 426 -27.59 13.67 -25.83
C MET A 426 -27.88 15.06 -26.43
N ASP A 427 -27.15 16.09 -25.97
CA ASP A 427 -27.14 17.37 -26.67
C ASP A 427 -26.30 17.25 -27.95
N SER A 428 -26.90 16.68 -28.96
CA SER A 428 -26.33 16.64 -30.29
C SER A 428 -26.95 17.75 -31.17
N GLU A 429 -26.13 18.38 -32.01
CA GLU A 429 -26.60 19.27 -33.09
C GLU A 429 -27.48 18.52 -34.11
N ILE A 430 -27.67 17.20 -33.93
CA ILE A 430 -28.48 16.35 -34.79
C ILE A 430 -29.90 16.29 -34.22
N PRO A 431 -30.91 16.74 -34.98
CA PRO A 431 -32.30 16.82 -34.52
C PRO A 431 -32.96 15.43 -34.49
N LEU A 432 -32.68 14.66 -33.46
CA LEU A 432 -33.31 13.35 -33.18
C LEU A 432 -34.47 13.52 -32.20
N THR A 433 -35.51 12.71 -32.36
CA THR A 433 -36.56 12.56 -31.34
C THR A 433 -36.01 11.89 -30.10
N GLU A 434 -36.63 12.03 -28.94
CA GLU A 434 -36.17 11.37 -27.69
C GLU A 434 -36.15 9.84 -27.80
N GLU A 435 -37.09 9.27 -28.57
CA GLU A 435 -37.09 7.82 -28.84
C GLU A 435 -35.89 7.41 -29.70
N ALA A 436 -35.57 8.16 -30.75
CA ALA A 436 -34.42 7.90 -31.62
C ALA A 436 -33.08 8.12 -30.88
N LYS A 437 -33.00 9.12 -30.00
CA LYS A 437 -31.85 9.31 -29.11
C LYS A 437 -31.65 8.10 -28.20
N LYS A 438 -32.70 7.62 -27.55
CA LYS A 438 -32.65 6.44 -26.70
C LYS A 438 -32.21 5.22 -27.47
N GLU A 439 -32.78 4.97 -28.64
CA GLU A 439 -32.47 3.82 -29.48
C GLU A 439 -30.98 3.78 -29.90
N ILE A 440 -30.45 4.90 -30.41
CA ILE A 440 -29.03 4.95 -30.80
C ILE A 440 -28.09 4.86 -29.58
N LYS A 441 -28.51 5.42 -28.45
CA LYS A 441 -27.80 5.26 -27.17
C LYS A 441 -27.74 3.78 -26.77
N ASP A 442 -28.86 3.08 -26.78
CA ASP A 442 -28.95 1.66 -26.43
C ASP A 442 -28.10 0.78 -27.37
N PHE A 443 -28.08 1.11 -28.67
CA PHE A 443 -27.22 0.46 -29.65
C PHE A 443 -25.73 0.65 -29.28
N VAL A 444 -25.28 1.88 -29.05
CA VAL A 444 -23.90 2.18 -28.67
C VAL A 444 -23.52 1.53 -27.34
N LEU A 445 -24.40 1.57 -26.33
CA LEU A 445 -24.16 0.92 -25.04
C LEU A 445 -23.99 -0.60 -25.16
N ASN A 446 -24.78 -1.25 -26.01
CA ASN A 446 -24.65 -2.70 -26.23
C ASN A 446 -23.32 -3.03 -26.91
N LYS A 447 -22.86 -2.22 -27.87
CA LYS A 447 -21.56 -2.40 -28.53
C LYS A 447 -20.37 -2.12 -27.61
N LEU A 448 -20.49 -1.15 -26.71
CA LEU A 448 -19.46 -0.87 -25.70
C LEU A 448 -19.27 -2.01 -24.70
N LYS A 449 -20.35 -2.73 -24.35
CA LYS A 449 -20.27 -3.92 -23.48
C LYS A 449 -19.37 -5.02 -24.06
N ASP A 450 -19.40 -5.18 -25.38
CA ASP A 450 -18.62 -6.20 -26.10
C ASP A 450 -17.21 -5.70 -26.50
N SER A 451 -16.79 -4.53 -26.03
CA SER A 451 -15.51 -3.86 -26.37
C SER A 451 -15.29 -3.63 -27.88
N ASN A 452 -16.35 -3.51 -28.67
CA ASN A 452 -16.30 -3.71 -30.11
C ASN A 452 -16.79 -2.54 -30.96
N LEU A 453 -16.72 -1.28 -30.48
CA LEU A 453 -17.03 -0.13 -31.35
C LEU A 453 -15.98 0.10 -32.46
N THR A 454 -14.79 -0.46 -32.32
CA THR A 454 -13.73 -0.38 -33.34
C THR A 454 -13.89 -1.41 -34.45
N ASN A 455 -14.66 -2.46 -34.21
CA ASN A 455 -14.93 -3.55 -35.16
C ASN A 455 -16.45 -3.73 -35.32
N LEU A 456 -17.12 -2.73 -35.88
CA LEU A 456 -18.53 -2.86 -36.26
C LEU A 456 -18.65 -3.99 -37.29
N ALA A 457 -19.54 -4.94 -37.03
CA ALA A 457 -19.84 -6.00 -37.95
C ALA A 457 -20.71 -5.48 -39.12
N GLU A 458 -20.82 -6.24 -40.20
CA GLU A 458 -21.65 -5.88 -41.34
C GLU A 458 -23.12 -5.62 -40.95
N GLU A 459 -23.62 -6.36 -39.95
CA GLU A 459 -24.94 -6.19 -39.38
C GLU A 459 -25.13 -4.83 -38.69
N ASP A 460 -24.08 -4.31 -38.08
CA ASP A 460 -24.09 -3.00 -37.40
C ASP A 460 -24.17 -1.85 -38.41
N PHE A 461 -23.41 -1.96 -39.49
CA PHE A 461 -23.52 -1.00 -40.60
C PHE A 461 -24.91 -0.98 -41.20
N LYS A 462 -25.49 -2.16 -41.44
CA LYS A 462 -26.84 -2.27 -41.94
C LYS A 462 -27.87 -1.65 -40.98
N TYR A 463 -27.75 -1.91 -39.68
CA TYR A 463 -28.59 -1.28 -38.66
C TYR A 463 -28.47 0.27 -38.70
N ILE A 464 -27.24 0.79 -38.77
CA ILE A 464 -27.00 2.25 -38.84
C ILE A 464 -27.58 2.85 -40.12
N GLU A 465 -27.52 2.14 -41.26
CA GLU A 465 -28.13 2.58 -42.50
C GLU A 465 -29.67 2.62 -42.38
N GLU A 466 -30.31 1.55 -41.90
CA GLU A 466 -31.74 1.49 -41.66
C GLU A 466 -32.22 2.58 -40.67
N PHE A 467 -31.44 2.79 -39.60
CA PHE A 467 -31.72 3.87 -38.65
C PHE A 467 -31.62 5.26 -39.30
N SER A 468 -30.56 5.47 -40.09
CA SER A 468 -30.33 6.72 -40.84
C SER A 468 -31.48 7.07 -41.78
N GLU A 469 -31.98 6.06 -42.56
CA GLU A 469 -33.12 6.24 -43.44
C GLU A 469 -34.40 6.60 -42.66
N ARG A 470 -34.66 5.90 -41.57
CA ARG A 470 -35.85 6.12 -40.73
C ARG A 470 -35.90 7.51 -40.10
N VAL A 471 -34.77 8.01 -39.63
CA VAL A 471 -34.69 9.34 -39.03
C VAL A 471 -34.44 10.44 -40.05
N ASN A 472 -34.27 10.11 -41.32
CA ASN A 472 -33.95 11.01 -42.42
C ASN A 472 -32.71 11.91 -42.18
N ILE A 473 -31.67 11.28 -41.67
CA ILE A 473 -30.37 11.92 -41.37
C ILE A 473 -29.27 11.12 -42.09
N PRO A 474 -28.33 11.77 -42.81
CA PRO A 474 -27.30 11.07 -43.58
C PRO A 474 -26.47 10.10 -42.71
N VAL A 475 -26.19 8.90 -43.24
CA VAL A 475 -25.44 7.81 -42.56
C VAL A 475 -24.15 8.31 -41.91
N PHE A 476 -23.38 9.16 -42.62
CA PHE A 476 -22.10 9.66 -42.07
C PHE A 476 -22.29 10.52 -40.81
N LYS A 477 -23.47 11.21 -40.67
CA LYS A 477 -23.77 11.94 -39.43
C LYS A 477 -24.12 11.01 -38.28
N ILE A 478 -24.88 9.95 -38.57
CA ILE A 478 -25.18 8.91 -37.56
C ILE A 478 -23.90 8.18 -37.14
N MET A 479 -23.05 7.80 -38.10
CA MET A 479 -21.74 7.22 -37.80
C MET A 479 -20.88 8.15 -36.93
N SER A 480 -20.80 9.43 -37.29
CA SER A 480 -20.10 10.44 -36.48
C SER A 480 -20.67 10.53 -35.07
N LEU A 481 -22.01 10.48 -34.93
CA LEU A 481 -22.65 10.43 -33.61
C LEU A 481 -22.28 9.17 -32.83
N VAL A 482 -22.32 7.99 -33.45
CA VAL A 482 -21.92 6.73 -32.82
C VAL A 482 -20.48 6.81 -32.30
N TYR A 483 -19.54 7.29 -33.11
CA TYR A 483 -18.14 7.46 -32.68
C TYR A 483 -17.97 8.51 -31.60
N LYS A 484 -18.70 9.63 -31.67
CA LYS A 484 -18.69 10.65 -30.60
C LYS A 484 -19.22 10.10 -29.28
N LEU A 485 -20.33 9.36 -29.36
CA LEU A 485 -20.95 8.73 -28.19
C LEU A 485 -20.01 7.71 -27.53
N ALA A 486 -19.16 7.06 -28.29
CA ALA A 486 -18.15 6.13 -27.82
C ALA A 486 -16.90 6.81 -27.21
N GLY A 487 -16.80 8.13 -27.28
CA GLY A 487 -15.58 8.84 -26.89
C GLY A 487 -14.40 8.57 -27.83
N GLY A 488 -14.67 8.32 -29.12
CA GLY A 488 -13.68 7.97 -30.13
C GLY A 488 -13.01 9.17 -30.81
N TRP A 489 -12.18 8.90 -31.81
CA TRP A 489 -11.42 9.89 -32.58
C TRP A 489 -12.31 10.95 -33.23
N GLY A 490 -11.80 12.19 -33.33
CA GLY A 490 -12.43 13.29 -34.07
C GLY A 490 -13.44 14.12 -33.27
N ASP A 491 -13.64 13.85 -31.99
CA ASP A 491 -14.41 14.72 -31.10
C ASP A 491 -13.55 15.93 -30.66
N LYS A 492 -14.20 17.04 -30.29
CA LYS A 492 -13.53 18.18 -29.68
C LYS A 492 -12.95 17.78 -28.32
N GLU A 493 -12.03 18.61 -27.81
CA GLU A 493 -11.57 18.51 -26.42
C GLU A 493 -12.74 18.33 -25.48
N ASN A 494 -12.73 17.30 -24.64
CA ASN A 494 -13.77 17.07 -23.66
C ASN A 494 -13.16 17.14 -22.26
N SER A 495 -13.78 17.92 -21.39
CA SER A 495 -13.53 17.91 -19.97
C SER A 495 -14.59 17.00 -19.32
N LEU A 496 -14.10 16.01 -18.55
CA LEU A 496 -14.94 15.14 -17.73
C LEU A 496 -14.74 15.52 -16.27
N ILE A 497 -15.83 15.93 -15.62
CA ILE A 497 -15.84 16.18 -14.17
C ILE A 497 -16.52 15.00 -13.50
N ILE A 498 -15.79 14.36 -12.60
CA ILE A 498 -16.23 13.24 -11.80
C ILE A 498 -16.46 13.74 -10.37
N LYS A 499 -17.70 13.69 -9.89
CA LYS A 499 -18.06 14.13 -8.54
C LYS A 499 -18.47 12.95 -7.69
N GLY A 500 -17.83 12.81 -6.52
CA GLY A 500 -18.11 11.77 -5.51
C GLY A 500 -19.11 12.26 -4.47
N PHE A 501 -20.05 11.37 -4.09
CA PHE A 501 -21.11 11.67 -3.13
C PHE A 501 -21.16 10.65 -1.99
N ILE A 502 -21.40 11.16 -0.78
CA ILE A 502 -21.66 10.39 0.43
C ILE A 502 -22.90 11.01 1.11
N ASP A 503 -23.87 10.21 1.48
CA ASP A 503 -25.14 10.68 2.05
C ASP A 503 -25.79 11.81 1.22
N ASN A 504 -25.73 11.70 -0.11
CA ASN A 504 -26.21 12.69 -1.07
C ASN A 504 -25.50 14.06 -1.04
N LYS A 505 -24.35 14.17 -0.37
CA LYS A 505 -23.51 15.38 -0.37
C LYS A 505 -22.30 15.16 -1.25
N GLU A 506 -21.96 16.14 -2.07
CA GLU A 506 -20.70 16.17 -2.83
C GLU A 506 -19.53 16.31 -1.84
N VAL A 507 -18.59 15.33 -1.85
CA VAL A 507 -17.45 15.27 -0.94
C VAL A 507 -16.11 15.36 -1.67
N ALA A 508 -16.10 15.08 -2.98
CA ALA A 508 -14.89 15.17 -3.81
C ALA A 508 -15.28 15.48 -5.26
N SER A 509 -14.36 16.11 -5.99
CA SER A 509 -14.49 16.37 -7.42
C SER A 509 -13.12 16.23 -8.07
N LYS A 510 -13.07 15.59 -9.24
CA LYS A 510 -11.88 15.43 -10.06
C LYS A 510 -12.23 15.73 -11.52
N GLU A 511 -11.37 16.50 -12.17
CA GLU A 511 -11.51 16.83 -13.59
C GLU A 511 -10.42 16.14 -14.39
N ILE A 512 -10.79 15.46 -15.47
CA ILE A 512 -9.86 14.84 -16.43
C ILE A 512 -10.20 15.33 -17.84
N GLY A 513 -9.20 15.43 -18.70
CA GLY A 513 -9.38 15.99 -20.05
C GLY A 513 -8.61 15.21 -21.11
N GLU A 514 -9.00 15.43 -22.37
CA GLU A 514 -8.40 14.76 -23.52
C GLU A 514 -7.10 15.41 -23.99
N LEU A 515 -7.03 16.75 -24.02
CA LEU A 515 -5.80 17.44 -24.35
C LEU A 515 -4.97 17.68 -23.10
N ARG A 516 -3.97 16.84 -22.97
CA ARG A 516 -3.04 16.85 -21.85
C ARG A 516 -1.74 17.55 -22.25
N SER A 517 -1.76 18.86 -22.24
CA SER A 517 -0.54 19.65 -22.44
C SER A 517 0.24 19.77 -21.15
N MET A 518 1.57 19.60 -21.21
CA MET A 518 2.46 19.82 -20.10
C MET A 518 2.39 21.29 -19.64
N ASN A 519 2.00 21.50 -18.39
CA ASN A 519 1.71 22.83 -17.84
C ASN A 519 2.62 23.21 -16.67
N LYS A 520 3.01 22.23 -15.84
CA LYS A 520 3.67 22.51 -14.57
C LYS A 520 4.64 21.41 -14.17
N LEU A 521 5.78 21.80 -13.62
CA LEU A 521 6.60 20.98 -12.74
C LEU A 521 6.14 21.21 -11.31
N GLU A 522 5.75 20.17 -10.60
CA GLU A 522 5.43 20.23 -9.17
C GLU A 522 6.53 19.54 -8.37
N VAL A 523 7.03 20.23 -7.34
CA VAL A 523 8.09 19.74 -6.46
C VAL A 523 7.60 19.84 -5.02
N THR A 524 7.36 18.69 -4.38
CA THR A 524 6.75 18.63 -3.05
C THR A 524 7.62 17.81 -2.09
N PRO A 525 8.19 18.42 -1.04
CA PRO A 525 8.86 17.69 0.02
C PRO A 525 7.84 17.06 0.99
N ASP A 526 8.18 15.90 1.56
CA ASP A 526 7.38 15.32 2.65
C ASP A 526 7.51 16.18 3.93
N ASP A 527 8.69 16.78 4.16
CA ASP A 527 8.96 17.64 5.33
C ASP A 527 9.69 18.92 4.92
N LEU A 528 9.30 20.04 5.53
CA LEU A 528 9.96 21.35 5.36
C LEU A 528 11.02 21.63 6.42
N GLU A 529 11.13 20.80 7.44
CA GLU A 529 12.07 20.95 8.54
C GLU A 529 12.77 19.62 8.83
N LEU A 530 14.11 19.65 8.92
CA LEU A 530 14.95 18.52 9.31
C LEU A 530 15.74 18.84 10.57
N SER A 531 16.10 17.82 11.35
CA SER A 531 16.78 17.97 12.63
C SER A 531 18.19 17.41 12.60
N LEU A 532 19.12 18.06 13.33
CA LEU A 532 20.45 17.53 13.61
C LEU A 532 20.52 16.68 14.89
N ASP A 533 19.46 16.61 15.68
CA ASP A 533 19.42 15.91 16.97
C ASP A 533 19.32 14.39 16.84
N LYS A 534 19.47 13.87 15.63
CA LYS A 534 19.46 12.44 15.35
C LYS A 534 20.85 11.84 15.57
N THR A 535 20.89 10.58 15.98
CA THR A 535 22.12 9.79 16.11
C THR A 535 22.81 9.52 14.76
N SER A 536 22.11 9.81 13.67
CA SER A 536 22.54 9.73 12.28
C SER A 536 22.10 11.01 11.56
N TYR A 537 22.24 11.06 10.23
CA TYR A 537 21.64 12.11 9.43
C TYR A 537 20.10 12.01 9.42
N ASP A 538 19.45 13.16 9.28
CA ASP A 538 18.01 13.21 8.99
C ASP A 538 17.79 13.34 7.46
N ALA A 539 16.67 12.85 6.92
CA ALA A 539 16.40 12.88 5.49
C ALA A 539 14.90 13.02 5.21
N THR A 540 14.56 13.64 4.07
CA THR A 540 13.19 13.72 3.57
C THR A 540 13.14 13.41 2.09
N ARG A 541 11.98 12.88 1.64
CA ARG A 541 11.67 12.64 0.23
C ARG A 541 11.16 13.94 -0.41
N ILE A 542 11.54 14.15 -1.66
CA ILE A 542 11.02 15.23 -2.51
C ILE A 542 10.42 14.59 -3.75
N VAL A 543 9.11 14.70 -3.90
CA VAL A 543 8.36 14.19 -5.04
C VAL A 543 8.36 15.21 -6.17
N VAL A 544 8.59 14.75 -7.39
CA VAL A 544 8.63 15.56 -8.61
C VAL A 544 7.60 15.03 -9.60
N LYS A 545 6.68 15.87 -10.04
CA LYS A 545 5.63 15.53 -10.99
C LYS A 545 5.60 16.50 -12.15
N LEU A 546 5.41 15.96 -13.34
CA LEU A 546 5.01 16.73 -14.53
C LEU A 546 3.49 16.66 -14.66
N LEU A 547 2.85 17.79 -14.54
CA LEU A 547 1.39 17.91 -14.52
C LEU A 547 0.88 18.56 -15.80
N ASP A 548 -0.33 18.16 -16.20
CA ASP A 548 -1.09 18.84 -17.24
C ASP A 548 -1.80 20.10 -16.71
N ASN A 549 -2.59 20.73 -17.57
CA ASN A 549 -3.36 21.91 -17.24
C ASN A 549 -4.50 21.66 -16.24
N LEU A 550 -4.86 20.41 -15.96
CA LEU A 550 -5.86 20.01 -14.96
C LEU A 550 -5.23 19.55 -13.65
N GLY A 551 -3.90 19.50 -13.57
CA GLY A 551 -3.16 19.02 -12.39
C GLY A 551 -2.95 17.51 -12.35
N GLU A 552 -3.23 16.80 -13.46
CA GLU A 552 -3.04 15.36 -13.55
C GLU A 552 -1.64 15.00 -14.05
N VAL A 553 -1.10 13.89 -13.56
CA VAL A 553 0.24 13.39 -13.92
C VAL A 553 0.26 12.96 -15.39
N LEU A 554 1.27 13.38 -16.12
CA LEU A 554 1.51 13.03 -17.51
C LEU A 554 2.23 11.67 -17.63
N PHE A 555 1.53 10.57 -17.43
CA PHE A 555 2.09 9.22 -17.36
C PHE A 555 2.88 8.75 -18.58
N LEU A 556 2.68 9.33 -19.73
CA LEU A 556 3.42 9.00 -20.96
C LEU A 556 4.61 9.95 -21.21
N ASN A 557 4.81 10.92 -20.31
CA ASN A 557 5.92 11.85 -20.43
C ASN A 557 7.21 11.25 -19.85
N ASN A 558 8.31 11.37 -20.61
CA ASN A 558 9.65 11.08 -20.16
C ASN A 558 10.48 12.36 -20.34
N ASP A 559 11.13 12.78 -19.27
CA ASP A 559 11.92 14.01 -19.24
C ASP A 559 13.20 13.78 -18.42
N PHE A 560 13.98 14.82 -18.31
CA PHE A 560 15.22 14.86 -17.58
C PHE A 560 15.10 15.84 -16.43
N ILE A 561 15.54 15.43 -15.25
CA ILE A 561 15.53 16.26 -14.04
C ILE A 561 16.97 16.56 -13.62
N GLU A 562 17.24 17.83 -13.34
CA GLU A 562 18.47 18.31 -12.72
C GLU A 562 18.14 18.98 -11.39
N VAL A 563 18.90 18.62 -10.34
CA VAL A 563 18.73 19.14 -8.98
C VAL A 563 19.98 19.91 -8.57
N GLU A 564 19.80 21.17 -8.17
CA GLU A 564 20.83 22.03 -7.59
C GLU A 564 20.46 22.28 -6.12
N ILE A 565 21.45 22.17 -5.22
CA ILE A 565 21.25 22.36 -3.78
C ILE A 565 22.20 23.46 -3.30
N ASP A 566 21.64 24.50 -2.66
CA ASP A 566 22.37 25.56 -1.98
C ASP A 566 22.00 25.58 -0.51
N GLY A 567 22.91 25.13 0.35
CA GLY A 567 22.71 25.06 1.79
C GLY A 567 23.14 23.73 2.44
N PRO A 568 22.69 23.46 3.68
CA PRO A 568 23.21 22.37 4.51
C PRO A 568 22.58 20.99 4.23
N LEU A 569 22.11 20.73 3.02
CA LEU A 569 21.60 19.43 2.57
C LEU A 569 22.45 18.86 1.43
N SER A 570 22.36 17.57 1.19
CA SER A 570 22.89 16.89 -0.01
C SER A 570 21.89 15.89 -0.54
N ILE A 571 21.90 15.70 -1.86
CA ILE A 571 21.09 14.66 -2.52
C ILE A 571 21.64 13.27 -2.20
N MET A 572 20.73 12.31 -2.02
CA MET A 572 21.04 10.89 -1.90
C MET A 572 20.86 10.24 -3.28
N GLY A 573 21.93 10.15 -4.02
CA GLY A 573 21.94 9.67 -5.41
C GLY A 573 22.46 10.71 -6.39
N PRO A 574 22.21 10.54 -7.70
CA PRO A 574 22.66 11.48 -8.73
C PRO A 574 21.83 12.78 -8.68
N SER A 575 22.48 13.90 -9.01
CA SER A 575 21.78 15.20 -9.18
C SER A 575 21.11 15.35 -10.54
N LYS A 576 21.34 14.39 -11.47
CA LYS A 576 20.75 14.36 -12.81
C LYS A 576 20.20 12.97 -13.08
N PHE A 577 18.92 12.88 -13.37
CA PHE A 577 18.24 11.60 -13.58
C PHE A 577 17.01 11.76 -14.49
N GLY A 578 16.57 10.65 -15.09
CA GLY A 578 15.35 10.61 -15.89
C GLY A 578 14.10 10.54 -15.02
N ILE A 579 13.02 11.17 -15.49
CA ILE A 579 11.67 10.95 -15.04
C ILE A 579 10.95 10.10 -16.08
N SER A 580 10.33 9.01 -15.66
CA SER A 580 9.57 8.12 -16.52
C SER A 580 8.15 8.00 -16.01
N GLY A 581 7.16 8.19 -16.91
CA GLY A 581 5.76 8.19 -16.49
C GLY A 581 5.35 9.45 -15.72
N GLY A 582 6.03 10.57 -15.94
CA GLY A 582 5.66 11.88 -15.43
C GLY A 582 5.82 12.07 -13.91
N VAL A 583 6.33 11.08 -13.19
CA VAL A 583 6.53 11.14 -11.74
C VAL A 583 7.82 10.47 -11.32
N THR A 584 8.52 11.06 -10.35
CA THR A 584 9.69 10.49 -9.68
C THR A 584 9.83 11.11 -8.29
N ALA A 585 10.86 10.70 -7.55
CA ALA A 585 11.28 11.40 -6.34
C ALA A 585 12.78 11.21 -6.11
N PHE A 586 13.31 11.95 -5.16
CA PHE A 586 14.65 11.80 -4.62
C PHE A 586 14.65 12.13 -3.13
N TRP A 587 15.71 11.74 -2.42
CA TRP A 587 15.90 12.11 -1.01
C TRP A 587 17.03 13.10 -0.87
N VAL A 588 16.85 14.00 0.10
CA VAL A 588 17.93 14.86 0.60
C VAL A 588 18.23 14.54 2.06
N ARG A 589 19.48 14.71 2.47
CA ARG A 589 19.92 14.46 3.84
C ARG A 589 20.69 15.64 4.42
N THR A 590 20.65 15.78 5.75
CA THR A 590 21.42 16.77 6.50
C THR A 590 22.93 16.51 6.42
N GLN A 591 23.73 17.60 6.47
CA GLN A 591 25.18 17.58 6.43
C GLN A 591 25.83 18.07 7.75
N GLY A 592 25.13 17.95 8.87
CA GLY A 592 25.67 18.35 10.18
C GLY A 592 25.75 19.86 10.40
N LYS A 593 25.06 20.68 9.60
CA LYS A 593 24.99 22.15 9.75
C LYS A 593 23.53 22.60 9.75
N LYS A 594 23.25 23.61 10.60
CA LYS A 594 21.93 24.27 10.63
C LYS A 594 21.85 25.35 9.54
N GLY A 595 20.64 25.63 9.11
CA GLY A 595 20.34 26.73 8.20
C GLY A 595 19.29 26.40 7.16
N LEU A 596 18.90 27.42 6.40
CA LEU A 596 17.98 27.30 5.28
C LEU A 596 18.72 26.71 4.06
N CYS A 597 18.12 25.73 3.44
CA CYS A 597 18.58 25.13 2.19
C CYS A 597 17.59 25.41 1.07
N LYS A 598 18.09 25.91 -0.06
CA LYS A 598 17.34 26.08 -1.28
C LYS A 598 17.61 24.92 -2.22
N ILE A 599 16.57 24.35 -2.77
CA ILE A 599 16.64 23.23 -3.70
C ILE A 599 15.92 23.64 -4.97
N LYS A 600 16.67 23.72 -6.05
CA LYS A 600 16.18 24.06 -7.37
C LYS A 600 16.09 22.80 -8.21
N VAL A 601 14.92 22.53 -8.75
CA VAL A 601 14.63 21.37 -9.61
C VAL A 601 14.27 21.87 -11.00
N LYS A 602 14.98 21.36 -12.01
CA LYS A 602 14.81 21.75 -13.41
C LYS A 602 14.41 20.55 -14.26
N SER A 603 13.42 20.73 -15.10
CA SER A 603 13.11 19.83 -16.22
C SER A 603 13.54 20.49 -17.54
N MET A 604 13.24 19.86 -18.68
CA MET A 604 13.53 20.47 -19.98
C MET A 604 12.82 21.83 -20.18
N TYR A 605 11.63 22.02 -19.58
CA TYR A 605 10.77 23.18 -19.86
C TYR A 605 10.44 24.02 -18.63
N PHE A 606 10.64 23.49 -17.41
CA PHE A 606 10.22 24.14 -16.15
C PHE A 606 11.32 24.13 -15.12
N GLU A 607 11.22 25.07 -14.21
CA GLU A 607 12.11 25.19 -13.04
C GLU A 607 11.24 25.55 -11.83
N GLU A 608 11.48 24.85 -10.70
CA GLU A 608 10.83 25.13 -9.41
C GLU A 608 11.89 25.19 -8.32
N GLU A 609 11.69 26.06 -7.33
CA GLU A 609 12.57 26.20 -6.15
C GLU A 609 11.74 25.99 -4.88
N ILE A 610 12.24 25.12 -4.01
CA ILE A 610 11.71 24.89 -2.67
C ILE A 610 12.75 25.20 -1.62
N SER A 611 12.32 25.40 -0.37
CA SER A 611 13.21 25.63 0.77
C SER A 611 12.91 24.66 1.90
N ILE A 612 13.97 24.11 2.50
CA ILE A 612 13.92 23.21 3.66
C ILE A 612 14.85 23.77 4.73
N GLU A 613 14.36 23.85 5.98
CA GLU A 613 15.15 24.33 7.12
C GLU A 613 15.78 23.16 7.87
N VAL A 614 17.07 23.27 8.20
CA VAL A 614 17.78 22.34 9.10
C VAL A 614 17.95 23.00 10.45
N LYS A 615 17.32 22.45 11.49
CA LYS A 615 17.31 22.95 12.88
C LYS A 615 18.28 22.24 13.80
#